data_ea786b2e6dffb960e9404f3661212bb4
#
_entry.id   ea786b2e6dffb960e9404f3661212bb4
#
_cell.length_a   1.000
_cell.length_b   1.000
_cell.length_c   1.000
_cell.angle_alpha   90.00
_cell.angle_beta   90.00
_cell.angle_gamma   90.00
#
_symmetry.space_group_name_H-M   'P 1'
#
loop_
_entity.id
_entity.type
_entity.pdbx_description
1 polymer ?
#
loop_
_entity_poly.entity_id
_entity_poly.type
_entity_poly.pdbx_seq_one_letter_code
_entity_poly.pdbx_strand_id
1 'polypeptide(L)'
;MKPKHLTTIVSFCLLIASIGFFIKTVAQGQSNTGQDGPAGHSSYRLSGPYIYENLTVFLVHGNDVTNKTFITLQEALEAKKVKVYETKDVNELAIRNLSNQNIYVQAGEIVRGGDQDRMISIDFIVPPRSGRMPIAAFCVESGRWNKRGSEESASFSSSDNMIATKDLKLAAKRENSQQAVWKNVKVAQEKLSANVGGSVQSPASMSSFELSVENGKVKETTAAYIKTLYGIMEKKPDVIGYVFAINGHVNSADVYASRALFAKLWPKLLKASAVEAVAELNKDVEAKPVVSETVHTFLAESEKATGAARQLTPHVKLVTREDDKNIFFETQDRAANDGWVHRNYIRKQ
;
A
#
# COMPACT_ATOMS: atom_id res chain seq x y z
N MET A 1 85.97 16.78 1.94
CA MET A 1 85.03 17.10 0.88
C MET A 1 83.75 16.26 1.10
N LYS A 2 82.63 16.86 1.50
CA LYS A 2 81.34 16.20 1.74
C LYS A 2 80.44 16.55 0.58
N PRO A 3 79.66 15.60 -0.02
CA PRO A 3 78.61 15.93 -0.89
C PRO A 3 77.27 16.11 -0.13
N LYS A 4 76.57 17.11 -0.50
CA LYS A 4 75.22 17.51 0.03
C LYS A 4 74.17 16.58 -0.48
N HIS A 5 73.39 16.02 0.43
CA HIS A 5 72.13 15.30 0.10
C HIS A 5 71.01 16.30 -0.18
N LEU A 6 70.46 16.26 -1.38
CA LEU A 6 69.26 16.99 -1.80
C LEU A 6 68.02 16.13 -1.51
N THR A 7 67.19 16.55 -0.53
CA THR A 7 66.01 15.86 -0.12
C THR A 7 64.86 16.38 -0.99
N THR A 8 64.37 15.55 -1.91
CA THR A 8 63.20 15.85 -2.71
C THR A 8 61.95 15.52 -1.91
N ILE A 9 61.17 16.52 -1.54
CA ILE A 9 59.86 16.34 -0.89
C ILE A 9 58.84 16.11 -2.02
N VAL A 10 58.33 14.87 -2.06
CA VAL A 10 57.17 14.54 -2.92
C VAL A 10 55.91 14.88 -2.15
N SER A 11 55.26 15.95 -2.58
CA SER A 11 53.94 16.36 -2.04
C SER A 11 52.88 15.47 -2.63
N PHE A 12 52.29 14.60 -1.80
CA PHE A 12 51.19 13.73 -2.17
C PHE A 12 49.90 14.53 -1.99
N CYS A 13 49.36 15.10 -3.06
CA CYS A 13 48.03 15.70 -3.06
C CYS A 13 46.96 14.59 -3.00
N LEU A 14 46.39 14.38 -1.81
CA LEU A 14 45.15 13.61 -1.62
C LEU A 14 43.97 14.38 -2.22
N LEU A 15 43.52 13.97 -3.39
CA LEU A 15 42.23 14.39 -3.95
C LEU A 15 41.14 13.65 -3.18
N ILE A 16 40.54 14.32 -2.20
CA ILE A 16 39.29 13.86 -1.58
C ILE A 16 38.16 14.24 -2.54
N ALA A 17 37.69 13.26 -3.30
CA ALA A 17 36.46 13.40 -4.07
C ALA A 17 35.28 13.40 -3.08
N SER A 18 34.82 14.57 -2.68
CA SER A 18 33.56 14.76 -1.97
C SER A 18 32.43 14.48 -2.94
N ILE A 19 31.82 13.29 -2.82
CA ILE A 19 30.53 13.00 -3.44
C ILE A 19 29.50 13.84 -2.70
N GLY A 20 29.20 14.99 -3.27
CA GLY A 20 28.13 15.86 -2.79
C GLY A 20 26.78 15.21 -3.07
N PHE A 21 26.14 14.70 -2.02
CA PHE A 21 24.71 14.39 -2.05
C PHE A 21 23.95 15.69 -2.26
N PHE A 22 23.50 15.94 -3.47
CA PHE A 22 22.54 17.01 -3.75
C PHE A 22 21.16 16.61 -3.22
N ILE A 23 20.88 16.92 -1.95
CA ILE A 23 19.50 17.00 -1.47
C ILE A 23 18.91 18.27 -2.11
N LYS A 24 18.20 18.14 -3.22
CA LYS A 24 17.37 19.21 -3.71
C LYS A 24 16.16 19.36 -2.79
N THR A 25 16.30 20.18 -1.76
CA THR A 25 15.16 20.75 -1.03
C THR A 25 14.49 21.75 -1.98
N VAL A 26 13.43 21.34 -2.65
CA VAL A 26 12.59 22.28 -3.39
C VAL A 26 11.76 23.05 -2.37
N ALA A 27 11.81 24.37 -2.50
CA ALA A 27 11.24 25.36 -1.62
C ALA A 27 9.76 25.10 -1.27
N GLN A 28 9.43 25.47 -0.02
CA GLN A 28 8.07 25.58 0.50
C GLN A 28 7.15 26.33 -0.47
N GLY A 29 6.21 25.60 -1.07
CA GLY A 29 5.09 26.17 -1.78
C GLY A 29 4.14 26.83 -0.77
N GLN A 30 3.76 28.06 -1.06
CA GLN A 30 2.84 28.89 -0.29
C GLN A 30 1.55 28.15 0.05
N SER A 31 1.13 28.29 1.31
CA SER A 31 -0.18 27.90 1.81
C SER A 31 -1.28 28.71 1.11
N ASN A 32 -1.98 28.12 0.16
CA ASN A 32 -3.26 28.66 -0.29
C ASN A 32 -4.34 28.24 0.70
N THR A 33 -4.89 29.20 1.40
CA THR A 33 -6.10 29.09 2.21
C THR A 33 -7.27 28.66 1.34
N GLY A 34 -7.97 27.59 1.79
CA GLY A 34 -9.06 26.97 1.06
C GLY A 34 -10.19 27.93 0.70
N GLN A 35 -10.64 27.81 -0.54
CA GLN A 35 -11.98 28.22 -0.92
C GLN A 35 -12.86 26.96 -0.96
N ASP A 36 -13.95 26.99 -0.23
CA ASP A 36 -15.02 25.98 -0.27
C ASP A 36 -15.57 25.91 -1.70
N GLY A 37 -15.27 24.80 -2.38
CA GLY A 37 -15.88 24.46 -3.66
C GLY A 37 -17.33 24.01 -3.47
N PRO A 38 -18.14 23.97 -4.55
CA PRO A 38 -19.56 23.63 -4.48
C PRO A 38 -19.78 22.27 -3.83
N ALA A 39 -20.84 22.16 -3.02
CA ALA A 39 -21.19 20.99 -2.22
C ALA A 39 -21.09 19.67 -3.01
N GLY A 40 -20.20 18.77 -2.58
CA GLY A 40 -19.96 17.45 -3.19
C GLY A 40 -18.54 17.19 -3.67
N HIS A 41 -17.64 18.18 -3.64
CA HIS A 41 -16.24 18.03 -4.06
C HIS A 41 -15.32 18.43 -2.93
N SER A 42 -14.86 17.46 -2.14
CA SER A 42 -13.83 17.75 -1.15
C SER A 42 -12.50 17.97 -1.86
N SER A 43 -12.08 19.22 -2.02
CA SER A 43 -10.71 19.54 -2.38
C SER A 43 -9.83 19.26 -1.17
N TYR A 44 -9.22 18.08 -1.12
CA TYR A 44 -8.23 17.79 -0.08
C TYR A 44 -7.06 18.75 -0.17
N ARG A 45 -6.57 19.22 0.97
CA ARG A 45 -5.28 19.89 1.03
C ARG A 45 -4.17 18.85 0.91
N LEU A 46 -3.17 19.11 0.06
CA LEU A 46 -2.05 18.21 -0.16
C LEU A 46 -0.75 18.80 0.40
N SER A 47 0.16 17.96 0.85
CA SER A 47 1.56 18.33 1.08
C SER A 47 2.49 17.34 0.40
N GLY A 48 3.65 17.81 -0.01
CA GLY A 48 4.60 17.13 -0.87
C GLY A 48 4.90 17.96 -2.12
N PRO A 49 5.53 17.40 -3.14
CA PRO A 49 5.93 15.99 -3.28
C PRO A 49 7.06 15.59 -2.32
N TYR A 50 7.00 14.37 -1.78
CA TYR A 50 8.10 13.67 -1.11
C TYR A 50 8.61 12.61 -2.06
N ILE A 51 9.88 12.68 -2.45
CA ILE A 51 10.43 11.88 -3.54
C ILE A 51 11.60 11.04 -3.06
N TYR A 52 11.59 9.77 -3.42
CA TYR A 52 12.74 8.91 -3.35
C TYR A 52 12.77 8.01 -4.59
N GLU A 53 13.87 8.09 -5.38
CA GLU A 53 14.00 7.39 -6.66
C GLU A 53 12.78 7.65 -7.57
N ASN A 54 12.15 6.59 -8.03
CA ASN A 54 10.96 6.66 -8.89
C ASN A 54 9.62 6.76 -8.12
N LEU A 55 9.64 6.80 -6.79
CA LEU A 55 8.44 6.94 -5.96
C LEU A 55 8.25 8.38 -5.50
N THR A 56 7.08 8.92 -5.78
CA THR A 56 6.63 10.23 -5.28
C THR A 56 5.41 10.02 -4.39
N VAL A 57 5.40 10.64 -3.21
CA VAL A 57 4.30 10.59 -2.25
C VAL A 57 3.77 12.00 -1.99
N PHE A 58 2.45 12.15 -1.96
CA PHE A 58 1.75 13.31 -1.43
C PHE A 58 0.93 12.88 -0.23
N LEU A 59 0.89 13.69 0.81
CA LEU A 59 0.02 13.47 1.96
C LEU A 59 -1.29 14.22 1.77
N VAL A 60 -2.39 13.56 2.11
CA VAL A 60 -3.74 14.11 2.07
C VAL A 60 -4.13 14.55 3.46
N HIS A 61 -4.50 15.83 3.61
CA HIS A 61 -4.88 16.44 4.85
C HIS A 61 -6.39 16.64 4.95
N GLY A 62 -6.94 16.41 6.13
CA GLY A 62 -8.36 16.58 6.42
C GLY A 62 -8.66 16.37 7.89
N ASN A 63 -9.93 16.48 8.23
CA ASN A 63 -10.42 16.22 9.58
C ASN A 63 -10.95 14.80 9.70
N ASP A 64 -10.93 14.25 10.92
CA ASP A 64 -11.66 13.04 11.22
C ASP A 64 -13.16 13.26 10.98
N VAL A 65 -13.79 12.40 10.19
CA VAL A 65 -15.23 12.46 9.88
C VAL A 65 -16.01 11.37 10.60
N THR A 66 -15.33 10.55 11.40
CA THR A 66 -15.93 9.51 12.23
C THR A 66 -15.34 9.52 13.64
N ASN A 67 -16.19 9.32 14.63
CA ASN A 67 -15.78 9.10 16.03
C ASN A 67 -15.51 7.61 16.33
N LYS A 68 -15.70 6.72 15.36
CA LYS A 68 -15.44 5.29 15.53
C LYS A 68 -13.95 5.02 15.58
N THR A 69 -13.57 4.17 16.53
CA THR A 69 -12.20 3.64 16.62
C THR A 69 -12.17 2.24 16.05
N PHE A 70 -11.11 1.96 15.30
CA PHE A 70 -10.85 0.65 14.73
C PHE A 70 -9.50 0.12 15.21
N ILE A 71 -9.43 -1.19 15.40
CA ILE A 71 -8.16 -1.91 15.35
C ILE A 71 -8.02 -2.52 13.96
N THR A 72 -6.79 -2.59 13.46
CA THR A 72 -6.49 -3.21 12.16
C THR A 72 -6.56 -4.72 12.25
N LEU A 73 -6.66 -5.40 11.10
CA LEU A 73 -6.57 -6.86 11.06
C LEU A 73 -5.27 -7.37 11.70
N GLN A 74 -4.15 -6.70 11.43
CA GLN A 74 -2.85 -7.05 12.00
C GLN A 74 -2.87 -6.96 13.54
N GLU A 75 -3.23 -5.80 14.09
CA GLU A 75 -3.34 -5.62 15.54
C GLU A 75 -4.25 -6.67 16.20
N ALA A 76 -5.34 -7.02 15.50
CA ALA A 76 -6.30 -7.99 16.01
C ALA A 76 -5.78 -9.43 15.98
N LEU A 77 -5.01 -9.81 14.93
CA LEU A 77 -4.39 -11.13 14.81
C LEU A 77 -3.26 -11.30 15.85
N GLU A 78 -2.36 -10.33 15.96
CA GLU A 78 -1.27 -10.31 16.95
C GLU A 78 -1.79 -10.40 18.38
N ALA A 79 -2.85 -9.64 18.70
CA ALA A 79 -3.51 -9.66 20.01
C ALA A 79 -4.46 -10.84 20.21
N LYS A 80 -4.58 -11.78 19.27
CA LYS A 80 -5.51 -12.93 19.29
C LYS A 80 -6.98 -12.52 19.50
N LYS A 81 -7.34 -11.31 19.03
CA LYS A 81 -8.69 -10.74 19.10
C LYS A 81 -9.57 -11.15 17.93
N VAL A 82 -8.99 -11.73 16.89
CA VAL A 82 -9.68 -12.22 15.70
C VAL A 82 -9.17 -13.58 15.30
N LYS A 83 -10.03 -14.36 14.67
CA LYS A 83 -9.65 -15.60 13.96
C LYS A 83 -10.10 -15.52 12.52
N VAL A 84 -9.19 -15.84 11.60
CA VAL A 84 -9.46 -16.07 10.18
C VAL A 84 -9.35 -17.57 9.94
N TYR A 85 -10.34 -18.16 9.28
CA TYR A 85 -10.47 -19.60 9.08
C TYR A 85 -10.42 -19.95 7.61
N GLU A 86 -9.76 -21.05 7.31
CA GLU A 86 -9.84 -21.71 6.01
C GLU A 86 -11.23 -22.31 5.80
N THR A 87 -11.81 -22.09 4.61
CA THR A 87 -13.14 -22.61 4.23
C THR A 87 -13.05 -23.72 3.19
N LYS A 88 -11.85 -23.91 2.59
CA LYS A 88 -11.59 -24.76 1.40
C LYS A 88 -12.21 -24.21 0.10
N ASP A 89 -12.81 -23.02 0.16
CA ASP A 89 -13.21 -22.26 -1.03
C ASP A 89 -12.08 -21.31 -1.42
N VAL A 90 -11.66 -21.34 -2.67
CA VAL A 90 -10.55 -20.52 -3.19
C VAL A 90 -10.85 -19.02 -3.18
N ASN A 91 -12.12 -18.64 -3.14
CA ASN A 91 -12.59 -17.26 -3.21
C ASN A 91 -13.17 -16.75 -1.87
N GLU A 92 -13.18 -17.59 -0.83
CA GLU A 92 -13.78 -17.23 0.44
C GLU A 92 -12.94 -17.72 1.62
N LEU A 93 -12.84 -16.88 2.64
CA LEU A 93 -12.43 -17.21 4.01
C LEU A 93 -13.56 -16.88 4.98
N ALA A 94 -13.44 -17.33 6.22
CA ALA A 94 -14.33 -16.88 7.28
C ALA A 94 -13.54 -16.13 8.37
N ILE A 95 -14.15 -15.07 8.92
CA ILE A 95 -13.55 -14.25 9.97
C ILE A 95 -14.48 -14.19 11.19
N ARG A 96 -13.90 -14.15 12.39
CA ARG A 96 -14.65 -13.98 13.63
C ARG A 96 -13.92 -13.03 14.56
N ASN A 97 -14.60 -11.97 14.98
CA ASN A 97 -14.09 -11.03 15.98
C ASN A 97 -14.43 -11.53 17.40
N LEU A 98 -13.40 -11.75 18.19
CA LEU A 98 -13.50 -12.22 19.59
C LEU A 98 -13.48 -11.06 20.59
N SER A 99 -13.22 -9.83 20.13
CA SER A 99 -13.05 -8.63 20.96
C SER A 99 -14.31 -7.77 21.04
N ASN A 100 -14.27 -6.73 21.88
CA ASN A 100 -15.30 -5.70 21.98
C ASN A 100 -15.03 -4.48 21.08
N GLN A 101 -14.06 -4.55 20.15
CA GLN A 101 -13.67 -3.46 19.27
C GLN A 101 -14.07 -3.77 17.83
N ASN A 102 -14.38 -2.74 17.04
CA ASN A 102 -14.52 -2.92 15.59
C ASN A 102 -13.16 -3.21 14.96
N ILE A 103 -13.09 -4.21 14.09
CA ILE A 103 -11.88 -4.53 13.32
C ILE A 103 -12.08 -4.03 11.91
N TYR A 104 -11.15 -3.22 11.44
CA TYR A 104 -11.07 -2.83 10.03
C TYR A 104 -10.10 -3.77 9.31
N VAL A 105 -10.56 -4.34 8.21
CA VAL A 105 -9.80 -5.20 7.30
C VAL A 105 -9.73 -4.50 5.96
N GLN A 106 -8.54 -4.23 5.47
CA GLN A 106 -8.34 -3.52 4.22
C GLN A 106 -8.23 -4.45 3.02
N ALA A 107 -8.82 -4.05 1.91
CA ALA A 107 -8.61 -4.70 0.61
C ALA A 107 -7.11 -4.73 0.25
N GLY A 108 -6.64 -5.89 -0.16
CA GLY A 108 -5.23 -6.12 -0.45
C GLY A 108 -4.41 -6.63 0.73
N GLU A 109 -4.92 -6.64 1.97
CA GLU A 109 -4.22 -7.30 3.07
C GLU A 109 -4.05 -8.79 2.81
N ILE A 110 -2.84 -9.29 3.10
CA ILE A 110 -2.52 -10.70 2.93
C ILE A 110 -2.50 -11.38 4.29
N VAL A 111 -3.14 -12.54 4.39
CA VAL A 111 -3.08 -13.45 5.53
C VAL A 111 -2.33 -14.71 5.16
N ARG A 112 -1.42 -15.14 6.04
CA ARG A 112 -0.51 -16.29 5.84
C ARG A 112 -1.05 -17.51 6.53
N GLY A 113 -0.94 -18.65 5.87
CA GLY A 113 -1.33 -19.95 6.42
C GLY A 113 -2.34 -20.67 5.54
N GLY A 114 -3.19 -21.47 6.18
CA GLY A 114 -4.15 -22.29 5.45
C GLY A 114 -3.49 -23.20 4.42
N ASP A 115 -4.23 -23.54 3.40
CA ASP A 115 -3.69 -24.30 2.25
C ASP A 115 -2.88 -23.38 1.31
N GLN A 116 -3.14 -22.08 1.33
CA GLN A 116 -2.45 -21.03 0.55
C GLN A 116 -2.57 -19.68 1.24
N ASP A 117 -1.58 -18.79 1.03
CA ASP A 117 -1.71 -17.40 1.45
C ASP A 117 -2.83 -16.73 0.67
N ARG A 118 -3.63 -15.90 1.36
CA ARG A 118 -4.83 -15.25 0.81
C ARG A 118 -4.74 -13.74 0.90
N MET A 119 -5.17 -13.07 -0.16
CA MET A 119 -5.38 -11.62 -0.20
C MET A 119 -6.87 -11.32 -0.04
N ILE A 120 -7.21 -10.46 0.90
CA ILE A 120 -8.58 -9.95 1.09
C ILE A 120 -8.95 -9.04 -0.09
N SER A 121 -10.08 -9.28 -0.74
CA SER A 121 -10.42 -8.58 -1.98
C SER A 121 -11.12 -7.24 -1.78
N ILE A 122 -11.84 -7.06 -0.67
CA ILE A 122 -12.63 -5.85 -0.37
C ILE A 122 -12.44 -5.43 1.08
N ASP A 123 -12.66 -4.15 1.35
CA ASP A 123 -12.64 -3.65 2.73
C ASP A 123 -13.80 -4.23 3.53
N PHE A 124 -13.54 -4.49 4.79
CA PHE A 124 -14.48 -5.14 5.68
C PHE A 124 -14.47 -4.50 7.07
N ILE A 125 -15.64 -4.38 7.67
CA ILE A 125 -15.78 -4.03 9.09
C ILE A 125 -16.33 -5.25 9.81
N VAL A 126 -15.54 -5.82 10.72
CA VAL A 126 -15.96 -6.95 11.54
C VAL A 126 -16.43 -6.41 12.90
N PRO A 127 -17.75 -6.44 13.18
CA PRO A 127 -18.29 -5.87 14.40
C PRO A 127 -17.82 -6.61 15.64
N PRO A 128 -17.90 -5.99 16.82
CA PRO A 128 -17.54 -6.63 18.08
C PRO A 128 -18.30 -7.94 18.30
N ARG A 129 -17.61 -8.96 18.84
CA ARG A 129 -18.21 -10.25 19.20
C ARG A 129 -19.00 -10.91 18.06
N SER A 130 -18.57 -10.72 16.81
CA SER A 130 -19.25 -11.31 15.65
C SER A 130 -19.26 -12.84 15.71
N GLY A 131 -20.25 -13.45 15.07
CA GLY A 131 -20.17 -14.85 14.61
C GLY A 131 -19.09 -15.01 13.52
N ARG A 132 -19.00 -16.19 12.92
CA ARG A 132 -18.24 -16.39 11.69
C ARG A 132 -18.93 -15.66 10.55
N MET A 133 -18.19 -14.81 9.84
CA MET A 133 -18.68 -14.04 8.69
C MET A 133 -17.82 -14.43 7.47
N PRO A 134 -18.43 -14.66 6.31
CA PRO A 134 -17.69 -14.88 5.08
C PRO A 134 -16.96 -13.60 4.67
N ILE A 135 -15.74 -13.73 4.15
CA ILE A 135 -14.96 -12.65 3.55
C ILE A 135 -14.39 -13.10 2.23
N ALA A 136 -14.57 -12.27 1.20
CA ALA A 136 -14.03 -12.55 -0.12
C ALA A 136 -12.50 -12.42 -0.11
N ALA A 137 -11.81 -13.45 -0.60
CA ALA A 137 -10.37 -13.52 -0.64
C ALA A 137 -9.91 -14.26 -1.89
N PHE A 138 -8.65 -14.05 -2.29
CA PHE A 138 -8.04 -14.73 -3.44
C PHE A 138 -6.68 -15.30 -3.05
N CYS A 139 -6.34 -16.46 -3.61
CA CYS A 139 -5.02 -17.05 -3.43
C CYS A 139 -3.95 -16.19 -4.12
N VAL A 140 -2.89 -15.81 -3.39
CA VAL A 140 -1.72 -15.08 -3.94
C VAL A 140 -0.53 -16.00 -4.16
N GLU A 141 -0.82 -17.26 -4.33
CA GLU A 141 0.10 -18.36 -4.48
C GLU A 141 -0.61 -19.46 -5.29
N SER A 142 -0.01 -19.95 -6.36
CA SER A 142 -0.58 -21.04 -7.17
C SER A 142 0.12 -22.36 -6.87
N GLY A 143 -0.62 -23.46 -6.90
CA GLY A 143 -0.05 -24.81 -6.83
C GLY A 143 0.27 -25.36 -5.43
N ARG A 144 0.24 -24.59 -4.37
CA ARG A 144 0.28 -25.11 -3.00
C ARG A 144 -1.15 -25.34 -2.50
N TRP A 145 -1.43 -26.53 -2.03
CA TRP A 145 -2.74 -26.94 -1.52
C TRP A 145 -2.62 -27.67 -0.18
N ASN A 146 -1.62 -27.27 0.62
CA ASN A 146 -1.37 -27.80 1.95
C ASN A 146 -0.61 -26.76 2.78
N LYS A 147 -0.50 -26.98 4.10
CA LYS A 147 0.24 -26.08 4.97
C LYS A 147 1.71 -25.98 4.58
N ARG A 148 2.31 -24.82 4.75
CA ARG A 148 3.74 -24.57 4.54
C ARG A 148 4.49 -24.71 5.88
N GLY A 149 5.35 -25.72 5.97
CA GLY A 149 6.17 -25.93 7.17
C GLY A 149 5.35 -26.08 8.45
N SER A 150 5.61 -25.22 9.45
CA SER A 150 4.92 -25.18 10.73
C SER A 150 3.65 -24.32 10.77
N GLU A 151 3.26 -23.71 9.63
CA GLU A 151 2.05 -22.88 9.55
C GLU A 151 0.78 -23.71 9.85
N GLU A 152 -0.22 -23.05 10.43
CA GLU A 152 -1.50 -23.68 10.71
C GLU A 152 -2.32 -23.88 9.42
N SER A 153 -2.89 -25.07 9.22
CA SER A 153 -3.73 -25.35 8.05
C SER A 153 -5.18 -24.86 8.18
N ALA A 154 -5.65 -24.67 9.40
CA ALA A 154 -7.05 -24.30 9.66
C ALA A 154 -7.25 -22.82 9.98
N SER A 155 -6.17 -22.06 10.12
CA SER A 155 -6.20 -20.63 10.51
C SER A 155 -5.05 -19.87 9.89
N PHE A 156 -5.17 -18.54 9.95
CA PHE A 156 -4.23 -17.62 9.35
C PHE A 156 -3.61 -16.69 10.38
N SER A 157 -2.36 -16.28 10.12
CA SER A 157 -1.66 -15.19 10.80
C SER A 157 -1.62 -13.95 9.90
N SER A 158 -1.28 -12.80 10.48
CA SER A 158 -1.02 -11.60 9.69
C SER A 158 0.24 -11.77 8.85
N SER A 159 0.20 -11.25 7.63
CA SER A 159 1.41 -10.89 6.94
C SER A 159 1.90 -9.55 7.49
N ASP A 160 3.10 -9.52 8.07
CA ASP A 160 3.73 -8.29 8.56
C ASP A 160 4.21 -7.40 7.42
N ASN A 161 4.03 -7.85 6.20
CA ASN A 161 4.80 -7.29 5.13
C ASN A 161 4.09 -6.21 4.36
N MET A 162 2.88 -6.38 3.87
CA MET A 162 2.32 -5.36 3.01
C MET A 162 0.84 -5.59 2.65
N ILE A 163 0.32 -4.57 2.03
CA ILE A 163 -0.90 -4.62 1.22
C ILE A 163 -0.48 -4.94 -0.22
N ALA A 164 -1.27 -5.70 -0.94
CA ALA A 164 -1.01 -6.09 -2.32
C ALA A 164 -0.90 -4.88 -3.27
N THR A 165 -0.16 -5.04 -4.34
CA THR A 165 0.02 -4.02 -5.39
C THR A 165 -1.29 -3.69 -6.11
N LYS A 166 -1.28 -2.58 -6.83
CA LYS A 166 -2.43 -2.10 -7.62
C LYS A 166 -3.05 -3.19 -8.50
N ASP A 167 -2.22 -3.87 -9.29
CA ASP A 167 -2.71 -4.85 -10.27
C ASP A 167 -3.34 -6.08 -9.60
N LEU A 168 -2.79 -6.53 -8.46
CA LEU A 168 -3.40 -7.61 -7.70
C LEU A 168 -4.76 -7.16 -7.11
N LYS A 169 -4.84 -5.93 -6.57
CA LYS A 169 -6.09 -5.37 -6.05
C LYS A 169 -7.16 -5.24 -7.15
N LEU A 170 -6.78 -4.79 -8.35
CA LEU A 170 -7.70 -4.70 -9.49
C LEU A 170 -8.20 -6.08 -9.94
N ALA A 171 -7.30 -7.06 -10.06
CA ALA A 171 -7.66 -8.44 -10.43
C ALA A 171 -8.65 -9.06 -9.45
N ALA A 172 -8.50 -8.80 -8.15
CA ALA A 172 -9.39 -9.32 -7.12
C ALA A 172 -10.69 -8.51 -6.98
N LYS A 173 -10.58 -7.18 -6.87
CA LYS A 173 -11.70 -6.30 -6.48
C LYS A 173 -12.61 -5.93 -7.66
N ARG A 174 -12.01 -5.73 -8.85
CA ARG A 174 -12.72 -5.31 -10.06
C ARG A 174 -13.03 -6.49 -10.98
N GLU A 175 -12.01 -7.30 -11.31
CA GLU A 175 -12.18 -8.41 -12.25
C GLU A 175 -12.78 -9.65 -11.59
N ASN A 176 -12.66 -9.78 -10.26
CA ASN A 176 -13.09 -10.93 -9.47
C ASN A 176 -12.54 -12.25 -10.03
N SER A 177 -11.27 -12.26 -10.41
CA SER A 177 -10.64 -13.34 -11.15
C SER A 177 -9.40 -13.91 -10.45
N GLN A 178 -9.49 -15.16 -10.01
CA GLN A 178 -8.36 -15.89 -9.43
C GLN A 178 -7.20 -16.04 -10.44
N GLN A 179 -7.51 -16.30 -11.71
CA GLN A 179 -6.52 -16.45 -12.77
C GLN A 179 -5.78 -15.13 -13.01
N ALA A 180 -6.50 -13.99 -12.98
CA ALA A 180 -5.88 -12.68 -13.12
C ALA A 180 -4.96 -12.36 -11.92
N VAL A 181 -5.36 -12.73 -10.69
CA VAL A 181 -4.49 -12.59 -9.51
C VAL A 181 -3.20 -13.39 -9.69
N TRP A 182 -3.26 -14.67 -10.04
CA TRP A 182 -2.05 -15.48 -10.24
C TRP A 182 -1.17 -14.97 -11.38
N LYS A 183 -1.77 -14.51 -12.49
CA LYS A 183 -1.03 -13.86 -13.58
C LYS A 183 -0.27 -12.64 -13.09
N ASN A 184 -0.92 -11.78 -12.32
CA ASN A 184 -0.31 -10.55 -11.81
C ASN A 184 0.75 -10.83 -10.72
N VAL A 185 0.60 -11.90 -9.93
CA VAL A 185 1.67 -12.38 -9.04
C VAL A 185 2.92 -12.73 -9.84
N LYS A 186 2.76 -13.52 -10.91
CA LYS A 186 3.88 -13.91 -11.79
C LYS A 186 4.56 -12.68 -12.40
N VAL A 187 3.79 -11.74 -12.94
CA VAL A 187 4.32 -10.48 -13.51
C VAL A 187 5.08 -9.67 -12.44
N ALA A 188 4.55 -9.56 -11.23
CA ALA A 188 5.23 -8.86 -10.14
C ALA A 188 6.55 -9.55 -9.76
N GLN A 189 6.59 -10.90 -9.69
CA GLN A 189 7.81 -11.67 -9.44
C GLN A 189 8.86 -11.46 -10.53
N GLU A 190 8.47 -11.44 -11.80
CA GLU A 190 9.36 -11.20 -12.94
C GLU A 190 9.97 -9.81 -12.89
N LYS A 191 9.15 -8.76 -12.69
CA LYS A 191 9.58 -7.37 -12.56
C LYS A 191 10.52 -7.16 -11.36
N LEU A 192 10.15 -7.67 -10.19
CA LEU A 192 11.01 -7.62 -9.00
C LEU A 192 12.33 -8.31 -9.25
N SER A 193 12.32 -9.54 -9.81
CA SER A 193 13.55 -10.29 -10.11
C SER A 193 14.50 -9.53 -11.04
N ALA A 194 13.97 -8.91 -12.09
CA ALA A 194 14.75 -8.09 -13.02
C ALA A 194 15.38 -6.89 -12.30
N ASN A 195 14.61 -6.18 -11.47
CA ASN A 195 15.06 -4.93 -10.85
C ASN A 195 15.97 -5.12 -9.63
N VAL A 196 15.85 -6.25 -8.90
CA VAL A 196 16.78 -6.56 -7.79
C VAL A 196 17.98 -7.41 -8.25
N GLY A 197 18.07 -7.76 -9.54
CA GLY A 197 19.19 -8.50 -10.11
C GLY A 197 19.27 -9.94 -9.60
N GLY A 198 18.16 -10.68 -9.56
CA GLY A 198 18.11 -12.09 -9.23
C GLY A 198 16.71 -12.58 -8.89
N SER A 199 16.50 -13.92 -8.95
CA SER A 199 15.20 -14.50 -8.66
C SER A 199 14.70 -14.15 -7.26
N VAL A 200 13.43 -13.74 -7.19
CA VAL A 200 12.72 -13.48 -5.91
C VAL A 200 11.86 -14.68 -5.49
N GLN A 201 11.79 -15.73 -6.31
CA GLN A 201 11.03 -16.93 -6.00
C GLN A 201 11.67 -17.71 -4.85
N SER A 202 10.84 -18.26 -3.98
CA SER A 202 11.29 -19.06 -2.84
C SER A 202 11.13 -20.55 -3.12
N PRO A 203 12.14 -21.40 -2.77
CA PRO A 203 11.99 -22.85 -2.87
C PRO A 203 10.83 -23.42 -2.04
N ALA A 204 10.42 -22.75 -0.97
CA ALA A 204 9.29 -23.17 -0.14
C ALA A 204 7.93 -23.02 -0.85
N SER A 205 7.82 -22.06 -1.78
CA SER A 205 6.70 -21.90 -2.71
C SER A 205 7.10 -20.93 -3.80
N MET A 206 7.38 -21.44 -4.99
CA MET A 206 7.87 -20.64 -6.12
C MET A 206 6.89 -19.54 -6.56
N SER A 207 5.61 -19.77 -6.40
CA SER A 207 4.54 -18.86 -6.82
C SER A 207 4.02 -17.96 -5.71
N SER A 208 4.60 -18.01 -4.49
CA SER A 208 4.14 -17.18 -3.38
C SER A 208 4.57 -15.72 -3.57
N PHE A 209 3.59 -14.83 -3.65
CA PHE A 209 3.84 -13.38 -3.67
C PHE A 209 4.46 -12.91 -2.36
N GLU A 210 3.97 -13.40 -1.22
CA GLU A 210 4.46 -13.05 0.11
C GLU A 210 5.94 -13.39 0.27
N LEU A 211 6.35 -14.63 -0.07
CA LEU A 211 7.74 -15.04 0.01
C LEU A 211 8.65 -14.26 -0.95
N SER A 212 8.10 -13.83 -2.09
CA SER A 212 8.86 -12.99 -3.03
C SER A 212 9.13 -11.59 -2.47
N VAL A 213 8.17 -11.01 -1.78
CA VAL A 213 8.37 -9.73 -1.06
C VAL A 213 9.31 -9.89 0.14
N GLU A 214 9.32 -11.07 0.76
CA GLU A 214 10.25 -11.42 1.84
C GLU A 214 11.68 -11.70 1.38
N ASN A 215 11.93 -11.81 0.09
CA ASN A 215 13.26 -12.01 -0.46
C ASN A 215 14.24 -10.94 0.03
N GLY A 216 15.45 -11.35 0.44
CA GLY A 216 16.45 -10.45 1.05
C GLY A 216 16.77 -9.24 0.19
N LYS A 217 16.95 -9.41 -1.14
CA LYS A 217 17.24 -8.30 -2.06
C LYS A 217 16.06 -7.32 -2.18
N VAL A 218 14.83 -7.83 -2.20
CA VAL A 218 13.63 -6.97 -2.22
C VAL A 218 13.54 -6.18 -0.93
N LYS A 219 13.74 -6.83 0.24
CA LYS A 219 13.76 -6.14 1.54
C LYS A 219 14.85 -5.07 1.62
N GLU A 220 16.05 -5.36 1.17
CA GLU A 220 17.18 -4.42 1.15
C GLU A 220 16.86 -3.20 0.27
N THR A 221 16.38 -3.43 -0.95
CA THR A 221 16.06 -2.35 -1.89
C THR A 221 14.91 -1.50 -1.37
N THR A 222 13.84 -2.11 -0.88
CA THR A 222 12.67 -1.37 -0.34
C THR A 222 12.98 -0.64 0.97
N ALA A 223 13.93 -1.12 1.76
CA ALA A 223 14.32 -0.48 3.02
C ALA A 223 14.78 0.97 2.83
N ALA A 224 15.46 1.30 1.73
CA ALA A 224 15.87 2.67 1.44
C ALA A 224 14.69 3.60 1.18
N TYR A 225 13.67 3.14 0.42
CA TYR A 225 12.42 3.87 0.21
C TYR A 225 11.70 4.14 1.54
N ILE A 226 11.55 3.09 2.36
CA ILE A 226 10.86 3.18 3.64
C ILE A 226 11.62 4.13 4.57
N LYS A 227 12.94 3.98 4.72
CA LYS A 227 13.76 4.84 5.58
C LYS A 227 13.62 6.32 5.23
N THR A 228 13.55 6.64 3.95
CA THR A 228 13.45 8.04 3.48
C THR A 228 12.04 8.61 3.66
N LEU A 229 11.00 7.80 3.41
CA LEU A 229 9.63 8.29 3.32
C LEU A 229 8.79 8.02 4.58
N TYR A 230 9.22 7.18 5.50
CA TYR A 230 8.40 6.81 6.67
C TYR A 230 8.06 8.00 7.55
N GLY A 231 9.04 8.87 7.83
CA GLY A 231 8.89 10.01 8.73
C GLY A 231 8.15 11.22 8.16
N ILE A 232 7.69 11.20 6.89
CA ILE A 232 7.04 12.37 6.27
C ILE A 232 5.73 12.78 6.94
N MET A 233 5.11 11.89 7.71
CA MET A 233 3.90 12.16 8.50
C MET A 233 4.20 12.85 9.85
N GLU A 234 5.44 12.87 10.29
CA GLU A 234 5.79 13.44 11.60
C GLU A 234 5.38 14.91 11.69
N LYS A 235 4.86 15.30 12.86
CA LYS A 235 4.39 16.67 13.15
C LYS A 235 3.27 17.18 12.22
N LYS A 236 2.56 16.27 11.54
CA LYS A 236 1.40 16.59 10.71
C LYS A 236 0.15 15.91 11.30
N PRO A 237 -0.54 16.58 12.23
CA PRO A 237 -1.63 15.95 13.00
C PRO A 237 -2.93 15.73 12.21
N ASP A 238 -3.05 16.28 11.02
CA ASP A 238 -4.25 16.29 10.18
C ASP A 238 -4.11 15.43 8.92
N VAL A 239 -3.11 14.55 8.85
CA VAL A 239 -2.95 13.64 7.70
C VAL A 239 -3.92 12.47 7.83
N ILE A 240 -4.78 12.29 6.83
CA ILE A 240 -5.81 11.25 6.76
C ILE A 240 -5.61 10.27 5.60
N GLY A 241 -4.58 10.47 4.78
CA GLY A 241 -4.32 9.62 3.62
C GLY A 241 -3.08 10.03 2.86
N TYR A 242 -2.87 9.35 1.74
CA TYR A 242 -1.76 9.61 0.83
C TYR A 242 -2.13 9.32 -0.62
N VAL A 243 -1.39 9.92 -1.53
CA VAL A 243 -1.37 9.60 -2.96
C VAL A 243 0.05 9.26 -3.32
N PHE A 244 0.26 8.24 -4.14
CA PHE A 244 1.59 7.97 -4.65
C PHE A 244 1.62 7.87 -6.18
N ALA A 245 2.77 8.20 -6.71
CA ALA A 245 3.08 8.12 -8.12
C ALA A 245 4.39 7.35 -8.32
N ILE A 246 4.48 6.62 -9.43
CA ILE A 246 5.66 5.85 -9.81
C ILE A 246 6.08 6.29 -11.21
N ASN A 247 7.39 6.48 -11.43
CA ASN A 247 7.94 6.92 -12.73
C ASN A 247 7.24 8.19 -13.28
N GLY A 248 6.83 9.12 -12.40
CA GLY A 248 6.16 10.35 -12.80
C GLY A 248 4.66 10.21 -13.15
N HIS A 249 4.06 9.06 -12.91
CA HIS A 249 2.63 8.81 -13.15
C HIS A 249 1.89 8.50 -11.84
N VAL A 250 0.77 9.20 -11.59
CA VAL A 250 -0.08 8.89 -10.42
C VAL A 250 -0.53 7.44 -10.51
N ASN A 251 -0.35 6.71 -9.41
CA ASN A 251 -0.68 5.29 -9.32
C ASN A 251 -1.99 5.07 -8.58
N SER A 252 -2.04 5.41 -7.31
CA SER A 252 -3.24 5.28 -6.48
C SER A 252 -3.21 6.18 -5.25
N ALA A 253 -4.35 6.24 -4.56
CA ALA A 253 -4.49 6.93 -3.28
C ALA A 253 -5.37 6.13 -2.33
N ASP A 254 -5.07 6.27 -1.03
CA ASP A 254 -5.89 5.75 0.05
C ASP A 254 -6.16 6.88 1.05
N VAL A 255 -7.43 7.18 1.31
CA VAL A 255 -7.88 8.24 2.22
C VAL A 255 -8.87 7.65 3.23
N TYR A 256 -8.68 7.96 4.49
CA TYR A 256 -9.45 7.37 5.59
C TYR A 256 -10.27 8.42 6.34
N ALA A 257 -11.43 8.03 6.80
CA ALA A 257 -12.30 8.85 7.64
C ALA A 257 -11.70 9.13 9.03
N SER A 258 -10.63 8.45 9.39
CA SER A 258 -9.94 8.56 10.67
C SER A 258 -8.43 8.60 10.47
N ARG A 259 -7.81 9.67 10.97
CA ARG A 259 -6.36 9.80 11.05
C ARG A 259 -5.72 8.65 11.82
N ALA A 260 -6.34 8.25 12.93
CA ALA A 260 -5.81 7.15 13.75
C ALA A 260 -5.78 5.84 12.96
N LEU A 261 -6.78 5.56 12.14
CA LEU A 261 -6.79 4.38 11.27
C LEU A 261 -5.70 4.48 10.19
N PHE A 262 -5.58 5.63 9.52
CA PHE A 262 -4.52 5.83 8.53
C PHE A 262 -3.12 5.64 9.15
N ALA A 263 -2.86 6.25 10.30
CA ALA A 263 -1.57 6.15 10.98
C ALA A 263 -1.16 4.69 11.28
N LYS A 264 -2.12 3.84 11.65
CA LYS A 264 -1.89 2.41 11.88
C LYS A 264 -1.58 1.63 10.61
N LEU A 265 -2.18 2.02 9.49
CA LEU A 265 -2.00 1.37 8.19
C LEU A 265 -0.79 1.90 7.40
N TRP A 266 -0.33 3.12 7.71
CA TRP A 266 0.76 3.78 6.99
C TRP A 266 2.02 2.92 6.77
N PRO A 267 2.53 2.18 7.77
CA PRO A 267 3.71 1.34 7.56
C PRO A 267 3.52 0.31 6.44
N LYS A 268 2.36 -0.35 6.39
CA LYS A 268 2.04 -1.35 5.35
C LYS A 268 1.80 -0.69 4.00
N LEU A 269 1.09 0.44 3.98
CA LEU A 269 0.81 1.20 2.76
C LEU A 269 2.10 1.69 2.10
N LEU A 270 3.00 2.30 2.87
CA LEU A 270 4.29 2.74 2.36
C LEU A 270 5.12 1.57 1.83
N LYS A 271 5.13 0.44 2.55
CA LYS A 271 5.86 -0.74 2.11
C LYS A 271 5.31 -1.30 0.80
N ALA A 272 3.98 -1.34 0.64
CA ALA A 272 3.33 -1.72 -0.61
C ALA A 272 3.74 -0.82 -1.76
N SER A 273 3.71 0.51 -1.55
CA SER A 273 4.14 1.50 -2.55
C SER A 273 5.62 1.35 -2.91
N ALA A 274 6.49 1.05 -1.92
CA ALA A 274 7.92 0.83 -2.15
C ALA A 274 8.17 -0.46 -2.97
N VAL A 275 7.49 -1.56 -2.65
CA VAL A 275 7.59 -2.81 -3.43
C VAL A 275 7.12 -2.59 -4.86
N GLU A 276 6.00 -1.89 -5.04
CA GLU A 276 5.48 -1.57 -6.37
C GLU A 276 6.44 -0.64 -7.14
N ALA A 277 7.03 0.35 -6.49
CA ALA A 277 8.03 1.22 -7.09
C ALA A 277 9.28 0.44 -7.53
N VAL A 278 9.77 -0.52 -6.71
CA VAL A 278 10.88 -1.39 -7.08
C VAL A 278 10.50 -2.30 -8.26
N ALA A 279 9.29 -2.85 -8.29
CA ALA A 279 8.82 -3.66 -9.42
C ALA A 279 8.75 -2.86 -10.72
N GLU A 280 8.30 -1.61 -10.65
CA GLU A 280 8.12 -0.72 -11.81
C GLU A 280 9.34 0.17 -12.11
N LEU A 281 10.48 -0.03 -11.41
CA LEU A 281 11.66 0.77 -11.62
C LEU A 281 12.13 0.68 -13.08
N ASN A 282 12.15 1.83 -13.75
CA ASN A 282 12.67 1.98 -15.09
C ASN A 282 13.88 2.92 -15.06
N LYS A 283 15.07 2.37 -15.19
CA LYS A 283 16.34 3.11 -15.11
C LYS A 283 16.64 3.94 -16.36
N ASP A 284 15.94 3.65 -17.45
CA ASP A 284 16.18 4.31 -18.75
C ASP A 284 15.31 5.56 -18.94
N VAL A 285 14.39 5.82 -18.03
CA VAL A 285 13.47 6.96 -18.10
C VAL A 285 13.67 7.87 -16.90
N GLU A 286 14.05 9.12 -17.16
CA GLU A 286 14.00 10.16 -16.14
C GLU A 286 12.54 10.53 -15.85
N ALA A 287 12.07 10.20 -14.66
CA ALA A 287 10.70 10.46 -14.25
C ALA A 287 10.48 11.97 -14.08
N LYS A 288 9.52 12.54 -14.83
CA LYS A 288 9.08 13.92 -14.60
C LYS A 288 8.37 14.00 -13.25
N PRO A 289 8.68 15.00 -12.39
CA PRO A 289 7.99 15.18 -11.14
C PRO A 289 6.48 15.37 -11.34
N VAL A 290 5.69 14.63 -10.57
CA VAL A 290 4.25 14.86 -10.48
C VAL A 290 4.00 16.14 -9.69
N VAL A 291 3.10 17.00 -10.17
CA VAL A 291 2.70 18.23 -9.48
C VAL A 291 1.37 18.05 -8.75
N SER A 292 1.13 18.83 -7.71
CA SER A 292 -0.09 18.73 -6.88
C SER A 292 -1.37 18.87 -7.70
N GLU A 293 -1.37 19.70 -8.74
CA GLU A 293 -2.53 19.88 -9.62
C GLU A 293 -2.95 18.59 -10.33
N THR A 294 -1.98 17.79 -10.78
CA THR A 294 -2.24 16.47 -11.38
C THR A 294 -2.91 15.54 -10.37
N VAL A 295 -2.49 15.60 -9.11
CA VAL A 295 -3.07 14.80 -8.02
C VAL A 295 -4.50 15.27 -7.72
N HIS A 296 -4.74 16.59 -7.60
CA HIS A 296 -6.09 17.12 -7.41
C HIS A 296 -7.03 16.72 -8.52
N THR A 297 -6.59 16.82 -9.77
CA THR A 297 -7.36 16.39 -10.95
C THR A 297 -7.71 14.91 -10.88
N PHE A 298 -6.74 14.05 -10.57
CA PHE A 298 -6.96 12.61 -10.42
C PHE A 298 -8.03 12.28 -9.37
N LEU A 299 -7.92 12.88 -8.18
CA LEU A 299 -8.89 12.64 -7.10
C LEU A 299 -10.30 13.13 -7.49
N ALA A 300 -10.39 14.34 -8.04
CA ALA A 300 -11.66 14.95 -8.43
C ALA A 300 -12.35 14.20 -9.59
N GLU A 301 -11.61 13.79 -10.62
CA GLU A 301 -12.15 13.00 -11.75
C GLU A 301 -12.67 11.66 -11.27
N SER A 302 -11.92 10.97 -10.39
CA SER A 302 -12.31 9.68 -9.84
C SER A 302 -13.64 9.75 -9.05
N GLU A 303 -13.86 10.83 -8.30
CA GLU A 303 -15.10 11.02 -7.54
C GLU A 303 -16.30 11.40 -8.40
N LYS A 304 -16.08 11.99 -9.59
CA LYS A 304 -17.14 12.40 -10.53
C LYS A 304 -17.61 11.28 -11.45
N ALA A 305 -16.84 10.21 -11.58
CA ALA A 305 -17.14 9.10 -12.47
C ALA A 305 -18.51 8.47 -12.15
N THR A 306 -19.12 7.84 -13.14
CA THR A 306 -20.38 7.10 -12.96
C THR A 306 -20.18 5.92 -12.04
N GLY A 307 -21.15 5.64 -11.18
CA GLY A 307 -20.97 4.65 -10.15
C GLY A 307 -22.22 3.85 -9.78
N ALA A 308 -21.97 2.77 -9.04
CA ALA A 308 -22.98 1.92 -8.43
C ALA A 308 -22.65 1.65 -6.97
N ALA A 309 -23.66 1.40 -6.18
CA ALA A 309 -23.51 1.01 -4.77
C ALA A 309 -24.00 -0.41 -4.57
N ARG A 310 -23.24 -1.22 -3.83
CA ARG A 310 -23.58 -2.59 -3.50
C ARG A 310 -23.43 -2.82 -2.00
N GLN A 311 -24.44 -3.40 -1.40
CA GLN A 311 -24.34 -3.88 -0.03
C GLN A 311 -23.49 -5.16 -0.01
N LEU A 312 -22.43 -5.18 0.79
CA LEU A 312 -21.54 -6.32 0.94
C LEU A 312 -21.94 -7.18 2.13
N THR A 313 -22.29 -6.53 3.24
CA THR A 313 -22.74 -7.15 4.48
C THR A 313 -23.81 -6.27 5.12
N PRO A 314 -24.49 -6.72 6.19
CA PRO A 314 -25.37 -5.83 6.94
C PRO A 314 -24.71 -4.54 7.44
N HIS A 315 -23.37 -4.54 7.59
CA HIS A 315 -22.60 -3.44 8.14
C HIS A 315 -21.79 -2.65 7.11
N VAL A 316 -21.60 -3.16 5.90
CA VAL A 316 -20.70 -2.57 4.90
C VAL A 316 -21.41 -2.40 3.56
N LYS A 317 -21.31 -1.20 3.01
CA LYS A 317 -21.73 -0.85 1.66
C LYS A 317 -20.51 -0.37 0.88
N LEU A 318 -20.34 -0.83 -0.35
CA LEU A 318 -19.29 -0.42 -1.27
C LEU A 318 -19.92 0.44 -2.38
N VAL A 319 -19.39 1.63 -2.56
CA VAL A 319 -19.65 2.47 -3.74
C VAL A 319 -18.46 2.32 -4.68
N THR A 320 -18.74 2.01 -5.94
CA THR A 320 -17.71 1.93 -7.00
C THR A 320 -18.04 2.95 -8.06
N ARG A 321 -17.09 3.77 -8.47
CA ARG A 321 -17.19 4.71 -9.60
C ARG A 321 -16.06 4.44 -10.57
N GLU A 322 -16.33 4.49 -11.84
CA GLU A 322 -15.33 4.14 -12.85
C GLU A 322 -15.52 4.98 -14.11
N ASP A 323 -14.39 5.45 -14.68
CA ASP A 323 -14.29 6.03 -16.02
C ASP A 323 -13.20 5.30 -16.83
N ASP A 324 -12.82 5.82 -17.99
CA ASP A 324 -11.81 5.19 -18.84
C ASP A 324 -10.43 5.11 -18.19
N LYS A 325 -10.10 6.05 -17.30
CA LYS A 325 -8.77 6.22 -16.71
C LYS A 325 -8.68 5.78 -15.26
N ASN A 326 -9.76 5.91 -14.50
CA ASN A 326 -9.75 5.79 -13.05
C ASN A 326 -10.82 4.81 -12.57
N ILE A 327 -10.57 4.24 -11.40
CA ILE A 327 -11.58 3.55 -10.62
C ILE A 327 -11.49 4.01 -9.17
N PHE A 328 -12.65 4.30 -8.59
CA PHE A 328 -12.81 4.77 -7.22
C PHE A 328 -13.67 3.79 -6.44
N PHE A 329 -13.24 3.45 -5.24
CA PHE A 329 -13.98 2.63 -4.30
C PHE A 329 -14.16 3.39 -2.99
N GLU A 330 -15.38 3.46 -2.50
CA GLU A 330 -15.68 4.01 -1.18
C GLU A 330 -16.36 2.97 -0.33
N THR A 331 -15.75 2.63 0.80
CA THR A 331 -16.33 1.73 1.79
C THR A 331 -17.08 2.55 2.82
N GLN A 332 -18.36 2.26 3.00
CA GLN A 332 -19.27 2.93 3.91
C GLN A 332 -19.69 2.01 5.06
N ASP A 333 -19.75 2.58 6.27
CA ASP A 333 -20.21 1.89 7.48
C ASP A 333 -21.70 2.19 7.70
N ARG A 334 -22.54 1.19 7.47
CA ARG A 334 -23.99 1.33 7.65
C ARG A 334 -24.41 1.56 9.10
N ALA A 335 -23.64 1.07 10.06
CA ALA A 335 -23.90 1.35 11.46
C ALA A 335 -23.54 2.80 11.87
N ALA A 336 -22.93 3.57 10.95
CA ALA A 336 -22.63 5.00 11.08
C ALA A 336 -23.39 5.84 10.04
N ASN A 337 -24.65 5.50 9.75
CA ASN A 337 -25.50 6.19 8.79
C ASN A 337 -24.89 6.31 7.39
N ASP A 338 -24.27 5.22 6.90
CA ASP A 338 -23.53 5.17 5.64
C ASP A 338 -22.36 6.17 5.55
N GLY A 339 -21.78 6.57 6.70
CA GLY A 339 -20.55 7.36 6.73
C GLY A 339 -19.41 6.57 6.09
N TRP A 340 -18.64 7.24 5.23
CA TRP A 340 -17.49 6.57 4.62
C TRP A 340 -16.38 6.29 5.65
N VAL A 341 -15.62 5.20 5.43
CA VAL A 341 -14.49 4.79 6.27
C VAL A 341 -13.20 4.84 5.49
N HIS A 342 -13.24 4.40 4.23
CA HIS A 342 -12.08 4.36 3.35
C HIS A 342 -12.47 4.71 1.93
N ARG A 343 -11.64 5.52 1.28
CA ARG A 343 -11.69 5.88 -0.13
C ARG A 343 -10.39 5.43 -0.80
N ASN A 344 -10.50 4.58 -1.78
CA ASN A 344 -9.38 4.09 -2.56
C ASN A 344 -9.53 4.51 -4.01
N TYR A 345 -8.54 5.23 -4.52
CA TYR A 345 -8.49 5.75 -5.89
C TYR A 345 -7.38 5.00 -6.63
N ILE A 346 -7.68 4.49 -7.80
CA ILE A 346 -6.72 3.72 -8.60
C ILE A 346 -6.70 4.25 -10.03
N ARG A 347 -5.51 4.57 -10.52
CA ARG A 347 -5.27 4.85 -11.95
C ARG A 347 -5.17 3.51 -12.68
N LYS A 348 -6.00 3.30 -13.72
CA LYS A 348 -6.05 2.02 -14.44
C LYS A 348 -4.79 1.77 -15.30
N GLN A 349 -4.20 2.83 -15.86
CA GLN A 349 -2.98 2.78 -16.69
C GLN A 349 -2.08 3.96 -16.40
#